data_3cd51601163ff89507190bf824391072
#
_entry.id   3cd51601163ff89507190bf824391072
#
_cell.length_a   1.000
_cell.length_b   1.000
_cell.length_c   1.000
_cell.angle_alpha   90.00
_cell.angle_beta   90.00
_cell.angle_gamma   90.00
#
_symmetry.space_group_name_H-M   'P 1'
#
loop_
_entity.id
_entity.type
_entity.pdbx_description
1 polymer ?
#
loop_
_entity_poly.entity_id
_entity_poly.type
_entity_poly.pdbx_seq_one_letter_code
_entity_poly.pdbx_strand_id
1 'polypeptide(L)'
;MVSLPTLVFVHGAWHGPWCWDLVIERLSGVDIRAIALPSSGHDPSKLGDLYNDAEIVRSIVADVDGPVVVCAHSYGGAPVTEALVGVRKVRHLVYLCAWQGNVGDSLLGARHGIPPPWWEMHEAEGYIDPLRPREIFYGDVDPPTAKAAIARLGHQSLAAVSQPLTQASWRNISSTYVICEKDCAIPPAAQEQMARRAHRVKRLDTSHSPFLSRPSRVADILRNELRAAAAD
;
A
#
# COMPACT_ATOMS: atom_id res chain seq x y z
N MET A 1 11.38 25.39 14.29
CA MET A 1 11.52 24.29 13.33
C MET A 1 10.14 23.97 12.80
N VAL A 2 9.95 23.88 11.49
CA VAL A 2 8.67 23.44 10.90
C VAL A 2 8.44 21.99 11.30
N SER A 3 7.28 21.69 11.90
CA SER A 3 6.93 20.31 12.25
C SER A 3 6.72 19.50 10.96
N LEU A 4 7.24 18.26 10.95
CA LEU A 4 6.97 17.35 9.83
C LEU A 4 5.49 16.96 9.80
N PRO A 5 4.92 16.69 8.60
CA PRO A 5 3.60 16.08 8.49
C PRO A 5 3.53 14.72 9.21
N THR A 6 2.35 14.37 9.71
CA THR A 6 2.09 12.99 10.17
C THR A 6 2.17 12.03 8.99
N LEU A 7 2.85 10.90 9.19
CA LEU A 7 2.95 9.83 8.21
C LEU A 7 1.90 8.75 8.48
N VAL A 8 1.05 8.47 7.49
CA VAL A 8 0.05 7.42 7.56
C VAL A 8 0.46 6.27 6.64
N PHE A 9 0.57 5.07 7.20
CA PHE A 9 0.89 3.85 6.47
C PHE A 9 -0.34 3.01 6.17
N VAL A 10 -0.45 2.55 4.92
CA VAL A 10 -1.51 1.64 4.45
C VAL A 10 -0.87 0.41 3.82
N HIS A 11 -1.09 -0.76 4.43
CA HIS A 11 -0.49 -2.02 4.00
C HIS A 11 -1.14 -2.62 2.74
N GLY A 12 -0.48 -3.59 2.13
CA GLY A 12 -1.00 -4.36 1.00
C GLY A 12 -1.92 -5.51 1.42
N ALA A 13 -2.48 -6.21 0.44
CA ALA A 13 -3.30 -7.41 0.64
C ALA A 13 -2.58 -8.44 1.52
N TRP A 14 -3.34 -9.20 2.30
CA TRP A 14 -2.89 -10.25 3.24
C TRP A 14 -2.01 -9.77 4.39
N HIS A 15 -1.49 -8.56 4.33
CA HIS A 15 -0.62 -7.98 5.37
C HIS A 15 -1.44 -7.30 6.47
N GLY A 16 -0.74 -6.65 7.38
CA GLY A 16 -1.27 -5.82 8.45
C GLY A 16 -0.29 -4.69 8.80
N PRO A 17 -0.63 -3.83 9.77
CA PRO A 17 0.23 -2.71 10.19
C PRO A 17 1.66 -3.11 10.55
N TRP A 18 1.83 -4.33 11.04
CA TRP A 18 3.10 -4.94 11.44
C TRP A 18 4.19 -4.93 10.35
N CYS A 19 3.80 -4.90 9.08
CA CYS A 19 4.79 -4.93 8.00
C CYS A 19 5.67 -3.67 7.98
N TRP A 20 5.23 -2.61 8.63
CA TRP A 20 5.94 -1.34 8.71
C TRP A 20 6.90 -1.21 9.90
N ASP A 21 6.89 -2.16 10.85
CA ASP A 21 7.62 -2.05 12.12
C ASP A 21 9.10 -1.65 11.91
N LEU A 22 9.82 -2.33 11.01
CA LEU A 22 11.22 -2.03 10.71
C LEU A 22 11.45 -0.64 10.10
N VAL A 23 10.48 -0.11 9.36
CA VAL A 23 10.55 1.25 8.79
C VAL A 23 10.26 2.28 9.87
N ILE A 24 9.25 2.01 10.71
CA ILE A 24 8.84 2.89 11.82
C ILE A 24 9.99 3.13 12.79
N GLU A 25 10.71 2.06 13.18
CA GLU A 25 11.91 2.15 14.03
C GLU A 25 12.97 3.12 13.50
N ARG A 26 13.01 3.32 12.17
CA ARG A 26 13.96 4.19 11.48
C ARG A 26 13.47 5.63 11.28
N LEU A 27 12.23 5.92 11.64
CA LEU A 27 11.59 7.23 11.44
C LEU A 27 11.42 7.99 12.76
N SER A 28 12.49 8.06 13.56
CA SER A 28 12.46 8.83 14.83
C SER A 28 12.04 10.28 14.61
N GLY A 29 11.19 10.79 15.51
CA GLY A 29 10.71 12.18 15.48
C GLY A 29 9.59 12.47 14.47
N VAL A 30 9.03 11.44 13.84
CA VAL A 30 7.85 11.54 12.96
C VAL A 30 6.63 11.01 13.71
N ASP A 31 5.51 11.74 13.67
CA ASP A 31 4.24 11.18 14.12
C ASP A 31 3.72 10.21 13.07
N ILE A 32 3.37 8.98 13.50
CA ILE A 32 3.04 7.88 12.59
C ILE A 32 1.74 7.21 12.99
N ARG A 33 0.92 6.90 11.97
CA ARG A 33 -0.27 6.04 12.07
C ARG A 33 -0.12 4.88 11.08
N ALA A 34 -0.27 3.65 11.52
CA ALA A 34 -0.31 2.47 10.66
C ALA A 34 -1.72 1.85 10.71
N ILE A 35 -2.39 1.81 9.57
CA ILE A 35 -3.79 1.41 9.44
C ILE A 35 -3.90 -0.11 9.29
N ALA A 36 -4.85 -0.72 10.01
CA ALA A 36 -5.31 -2.08 9.75
C ALA A 36 -6.52 -2.00 8.80
N LEU A 37 -6.41 -2.60 7.63
CA LEU A 37 -7.47 -2.62 6.63
C LEU A 37 -8.49 -3.72 6.95
N PRO A 38 -9.79 -3.41 7.02
CA PRO A 38 -10.85 -4.42 7.21
C PRO A 38 -10.86 -5.55 6.21
N SER A 39 -10.39 -5.30 4.97
CA SER A 39 -10.35 -6.33 3.92
C SER A 39 -9.28 -7.41 4.11
N SER A 40 -8.36 -7.25 5.08
CA SER A 40 -7.31 -8.23 5.39
C SER A 40 -7.44 -8.71 6.83
N GLY A 41 -7.41 -10.03 7.07
CA GLY A 41 -7.51 -10.57 8.43
C GLY A 41 -7.55 -12.09 8.50
N HIS A 42 -7.54 -12.64 9.72
CA HIS A 42 -7.51 -14.08 9.92
C HIS A 42 -8.91 -14.74 10.00
N ASP A 43 -9.97 -13.96 10.09
CA ASP A 43 -11.35 -14.44 10.11
C ASP A 43 -12.06 -14.04 8.81
N PRO A 44 -12.23 -14.95 7.84
CA PRO A 44 -12.83 -14.63 6.55
C PRO A 44 -14.25 -14.05 6.66
N SER A 45 -14.99 -14.42 7.70
CA SER A 45 -16.37 -13.97 7.91
C SER A 45 -16.48 -12.48 8.30
N LYS A 46 -15.36 -11.86 8.67
CA LYS A 46 -15.28 -10.45 9.11
C LYS A 46 -14.57 -9.53 8.12
N LEU A 47 -14.17 -10.05 6.97
CA LEU A 47 -13.48 -9.23 5.97
C LEU A 47 -14.42 -8.18 5.40
N GLY A 48 -13.92 -6.95 5.38
CA GLY A 48 -14.56 -5.83 4.70
C GLY A 48 -14.29 -5.83 3.20
N ASP A 49 -14.58 -4.72 2.57
CA ASP A 49 -14.39 -4.50 1.13
C ASP A 49 -13.54 -3.24 0.85
N LEU A 50 -13.36 -2.87 -0.42
CA LEU A 50 -12.59 -1.68 -0.81
C LEU A 50 -13.13 -0.40 -0.16
N TYR A 51 -14.44 -0.26 -0.09
CA TYR A 51 -15.06 0.98 0.41
C TYR A 51 -14.98 1.07 1.94
N ASN A 52 -15.05 -0.06 2.64
CA ASN A 52 -14.75 -0.12 4.09
C ASN A 52 -13.30 0.28 4.36
N ASP A 53 -12.34 -0.22 3.56
CA ASP A 53 -10.93 0.17 3.66
C ASP A 53 -10.76 1.67 3.40
N ALA A 54 -11.42 2.20 2.38
CA ALA A 54 -11.36 3.63 2.05
C ALA A 54 -11.96 4.50 3.17
N GLU A 55 -13.05 4.06 3.81
CA GLU A 55 -13.65 4.75 4.95
C GLU A 55 -12.69 4.81 6.14
N ILE A 56 -12.03 3.71 6.48
CA ILE A 56 -11.03 3.69 7.55
C ILE A 56 -9.84 4.60 7.23
N VAL A 57 -9.33 4.57 5.99
CA VAL A 57 -8.26 5.48 5.56
C VAL A 57 -8.69 6.93 5.73
N ARG A 58 -9.90 7.29 5.28
CA ARG A 58 -10.44 8.64 5.40
C ARG A 58 -10.61 9.07 6.86
N SER A 59 -11.15 8.20 7.70
CA SER A 59 -11.37 8.45 9.13
C SER A 59 -10.04 8.70 9.86
N ILE A 60 -9.06 7.81 9.71
CA ILE A 60 -7.74 7.96 10.36
C ILE A 60 -7.05 9.26 9.91
N VAL A 61 -7.13 9.60 8.62
CA VAL A 61 -6.57 10.86 8.12
C VAL A 61 -7.33 12.06 8.68
N ALA A 62 -8.66 11.97 8.83
CA ALA A 62 -9.47 13.05 9.41
C ALA A 62 -9.07 13.36 10.86
N ASP A 63 -8.75 12.33 11.64
CA ASP A 63 -8.39 12.41 13.06
C ASP A 63 -6.96 12.96 13.31
N VAL A 64 -6.16 13.14 12.26
CA VAL A 64 -4.82 13.75 12.40
C VAL A 64 -4.93 15.25 12.43
N ASP A 65 -4.27 15.87 13.39
CA ASP A 65 -4.09 17.32 13.40
C ASP A 65 -2.92 17.74 12.49
N GLY A 66 -3.18 18.69 11.57
CA GLY A 66 -2.16 19.21 10.67
C GLY A 66 -2.00 18.44 9.36
N PRO A 67 -0.87 18.68 8.64
CA PRO A 67 -0.61 18.08 7.34
C PRO A 67 -0.27 16.60 7.43
N VAL A 68 -0.63 15.85 6.39
CA VAL A 68 -0.46 14.39 6.29
C VAL A 68 0.28 14.01 5.01
N VAL A 69 1.18 13.04 5.12
CA VAL A 69 1.73 12.26 4.01
C VAL A 69 1.22 10.83 4.15
N VAL A 70 0.70 10.22 3.08
CA VAL A 70 0.22 8.85 3.10
C VAL A 70 1.12 7.96 2.26
N CYS A 71 1.61 6.87 2.84
CA CYS A 71 2.37 5.84 2.14
C CYS A 71 1.54 4.57 2.02
N ALA A 72 1.22 4.19 0.79
CA ALA A 72 0.48 2.98 0.48
C ALA A 72 1.39 1.93 -0.18
N HIS A 73 1.24 0.67 0.21
CA HIS A 73 1.93 -0.47 -0.37
C HIS A 73 0.95 -1.36 -1.12
N SER A 74 1.31 -1.84 -2.31
CA SER A 74 0.58 -2.88 -3.05
C SER A 74 -0.92 -2.55 -3.20
N TYR A 75 -1.82 -3.47 -2.79
CA TYR A 75 -3.27 -3.25 -2.73
C TYR A 75 -3.66 -1.96 -2.00
N GLY A 76 -2.94 -1.60 -0.93
CA GLY A 76 -3.23 -0.39 -0.14
C GLY A 76 -3.29 0.90 -0.96
N GLY A 77 -2.75 0.90 -2.17
CA GLY A 77 -2.92 1.98 -3.14
C GLY A 77 -4.36 2.17 -3.60
N ALA A 78 -5.19 1.11 -3.63
CA ALA A 78 -6.60 1.20 -4.01
C ALA A 78 -7.43 2.02 -3.01
N PRO A 79 -7.49 1.67 -1.70
CA PRO A 79 -8.24 2.45 -0.74
C PRO A 79 -7.72 3.88 -0.56
N VAL A 80 -6.40 4.11 -0.70
CA VAL A 80 -5.83 5.47 -0.68
C VAL A 80 -6.29 6.28 -1.89
N THR A 81 -6.30 5.67 -3.07
CA THR A 81 -6.79 6.31 -4.30
C THR A 81 -8.27 6.65 -4.20
N GLU A 82 -9.08 5.79 -3.59
CA GLU A 82 -10.52 5.99 -3.37
C GLU A 82 -10.81 7.05 -2.30
N ALA A 83 -10.13 7.00 -1.17
CA ALA A 83 -10.50 7.73 0.04
C ALA A 83 -10.24 9.23 0.01
N LEU A 84 -9.19 9.71 -0.67
CA LEU A 84 -8.54 10.96 -0.32
C LEU A 84 -8.86 12.14 -1.24
N VAL A 85 -9.78 11.97 -2.18
CA VAL A 85 -10.25 13.10 -3.01
C VAL A 85 -10.83 14.20 -2.14
N GLY A 86 -10.34 15.44 -2.33
CA GLY A 86 -10.81 16.61 -1.60
C GLY A 86 -10.29 16.75 -0.16
N VAL A 87 -9.44 15.84 0.33
CA VAL A 87 -8.88 15.89 1.68
C VAL A 87 -7.65 16.81 1.69
N ARG A 88 -7.87 18.11 1.94
CA ARG A 88 -6.85 19.18 1.81
C ARG A 88 -5.62 19.03 2.70
N LYS A 89 -5.73 18.36 3.85
CA LYS A 89 -4.59 18.12 4.74
C LYS A 89 -3.59 17.10 4.22
N VAL A 90 -3.98 16.27 3.24
CA VAL A 90 -3.06 15.35 2.57
C VAL A 90 -2.21 16.13 1.57
N ARG A 91 -0.93 16.27 1.88
CA ARG A 91 0.03 17.03 1.08
C ARG A 91 0.71 16.18 0.02
N HIS A 92 0.90 14.88 0.32
CA HIS A 92 1.61 13.99 -0.60
C HIS A 92 1.20 12.53 -0.43
N LEU A 93 1.20 11.78 -1.55
CA LEU A 93 0.99 10.35 -1.59
C LEU A 93 2.29 9.64 -2.01
N VAL A 94 2.63 8.55 -1.35
CA VAL A 94 3.72 7.66 -1.74
C VAL A 94 3.13 6.30 -2.10
N TYR A 95 3.24 5.90 -3.36
CA TYR A 95 2.85 4.58 -3.86
C TYR A 95 4.08 3.68 -3.89
N LEU A 96 4.25 2.85 -2.87
CA LEU A 96 5.36 1.90 -2.76
C LEU A 96 4.98 0.58 -3.45
N CYS A 97 5.46 0.37 -4.69
CA CYS A 97 5.03 -0.72 -5.58
C CYS A 97 3.52 -0.98 -5.46
N ALA A 98 2.73 0.09 -5.43
CA ALA A 98 1.33 0.05 -5.10
C ALA A 98 0.43 0.24 -6.32
N TRP A 99 -0.78 -0.33 -6.23
CA TRP A 99 -1.76 -0.19 -7.28
C TRP A 99 -2.32 1.24 -7.31
N GLN A 100 -2.25 1.88 -8.49
CA GLN A 100 -2.71 3.24 -8.73
C GLN A 100 -3.65 3.24 -9.94
N GLY A 101 -4.92 2.91 -9.69
CA GLY A 101 -5.96 2.78 -10.73
C GLY A 101 -6.62 4.11 -11.10
N ASN A 102 -7.42 4.08 -12.17
CA ASN A 102 -8.36 5.13 -12.52
C ASN A 102 -9.76 4.82 -11.99
N VAL A 103 -10.66 5.80 -12.06
CA VAL A 103 -12.10 5.56 -11.87
C VAL A 103 -12.57 4.47 -12.82
N GLY A 104 -13.31 3.49 -12.30
CA GLY A 104 -13.79 2.31 -13.01
C GLY A 104 -12.82 1.10 -12.98
N ASP A 105 -11.54 1.31 -12.64
CA ASP A 105 -10.59 0.20 -12.54
C ASP A 105 -10.76 -0.55 -11.20
N SER A 106 -10.55 -1.88 -11.25
CA SER A 106 -10.32 -2.73 -10.07
C SER A 106 -9.06 -3.56 -10.26
N LEU A 107 -8.47 -4.12 -9.19
CA LEU A 107 -7.26 -4.93 -9.32
C LEU A 107 -7.49 -6.15 -10.23
N LEU A 108 -8.60 -6.84 -10.02
CA LEU A 108 -8.96 -8.00 -10.85
C LEU A 108 -9.40 -7.55 -12.25
N GLY A 109 -10.13 -6.44 -12.39
CA GLY A 109 -10.57 -5.88 -13.67
C GLY A 109 -9.40 -5.42 -14.54
N ALA A 110 -8.33 -4.85 -13.96
CA ALA A 110 -7.10 -4.48 -14.67
C ALA A 110 -6.37 -5.69 -15.30
N ARG A 111 -6.76 -6.90 -14.92
CA ARG A 111 -6.31 -8.19 -15.47
C ARG A 111 -7.40 -8.87 -16.30
N HIS A 112 -8.40 -8.13 -16.79
CA HIS A 112 -9.53 -8.66 -17.54
C HIS A 112 -10.34 -9.74 -16.78
N GLY A 113 -10.38 -9.66 -15.45
CA GLY A 113 -11.04 -10.64 -14.59
C GLY A 113 -10.27 -11.96 -14.41
N ILE A 114 -9.03 -12.06 -14.91
CA ILE A 114 -8.21 -13.26 -14.78
C ILE A 114 -7.29 -13.11 -13.55
N PRO A 115 -7.51 -13.91 -12.47
CA PRO A 115 -6.66 -13.85 -11.29
C PRO A 115 -5.21 -14.25 -11.62
N PRO A 116 -4.21 -13.69 -10.94
CA PRO A 116 -2.85 -14.18 -11.04
C PRO A 116 -2.77 -15.67 -10.65
N PRO A 117 -1.89 -16.48 -11.28
CA PRO A 117 -1.81 -17.92 -11.01
C PRO A 117 -1.30 -18.26 -9.59
N TRP A 118 -0.91 -17.26 -8.83
CA TRP A 118 -0.49 -17.37 -7.43
C TRP A 118 -1.59 -16.96 -6.45
N TRP A 119 -2.81 -16.65 -6.90
CA TRP A 119 -3.99 -16.50 -6.04
C TRP A 119 -4.71 -17.82 -5.91
N GLU A 120 -4.89 -18.29 -4.69
CA GLU A 120 -5.82 -19.37 -4.35
C GLU A 120 -7.19 -18.74 -4.09
N MET A 121 -8.15 -19.09 -4.94
CA MET A 121 -9.49 -18.47 -4.93
C MET A 121 -10.44 -19.30 -4.06
N HIS A 122 -11.04 -18.67 -3.07
CA HIS A 122 -12.10 -19.22 -2.21
C HIS A 122 -13.39 -18.44 -2.48
N GLU A 123 -13.94 -18.63 -3.69
CA GLU A 123 -15.05 -17.82 -4.20
C GLU A 123 -16.32 -17.96 -3.36
N ALA A 124 -16.62 -19.16 -2.87
CA ALA A 124 -17.80 -19.42 -2.05
C ALA A 124 -17.74 -18.72 -0.69
N GLU A 125 -16.52 -18.57 -0.14
CA GLU A 125 -16.23 -17.92 1.13
C GLU A 125 -15.88 -16.44 0.98
N GLY A 126 -15.65 -15.96 -0.26
CA GLY A 126 -15.43 -14.57 -0.59
C GLY A 126 -14.03 -14.02 -0.27
N TYR A 127 -13.01 -14.88 -0.22
CA TYR A 127 -11.64 -14.45 0.03
C TYR A 127 -10.63 -15.12 -0.91
N ILE A 128 -9.40 -14.65 -0.87
CA ILE A 128 -8.25 -15.17 -1.61
C ILE A 128 -7.04 -15.31 -0.71
N ASP A 129 -6.20 -16.32 -0.99
CA ASP A 129 -4.93 -16.58 -0.32
C ASP A 129 -3.75 -16.57 -1.28
N PRO A 130 -2.52 -16.23 -0.83
CA PRO A 130 -1.37 -16.22 -1.70
C PRO A 130 -0.70 -17.60 -1.75
N LEU A 131 -0.57 -18.17 -2.93
CA LEU A 131 0.31 -19.31 -3.18
C LEU A 131 1.76 -18.83 -3.29
N ARG A 132 2.71 -19.58 -2.71
CA ARG A 132 4.15 -19.31 -2.77
C ARG A 132 4.55 -17.90 -2.29
N PRO A 133 4.06 -17.43 -1.12
CA PRO A 133 4.29 -16.06 -0.67
C PRO A 133 5.78 -15.72 -0.52
N ARG A 134 6.65 -16.70 -0.23
CA ARG A 134 8.10 -16.50 -0.17
C ARG A 134 8.67 -15.97 -1.49
N GLU A 135 8.26 -16.55 -2.59
CA GLU A 135 8.74 -16.18 -3.93
C GLU A 135 8.09 -14.88 -4.41
N ILE A 136 6.79 -14.74 -4.16
CA ILE A 136 6.00 -13.62 -4.67
C ILE A 136 6.30 -12.31 -3.93
N PHE A 137 6.36 -12.35 -2.59
CA PHE A 137 6.44 -11.14 -1.78
C PHE A 137 7.83 -10.88 -1.18
N TYR A 138 8.61 -11.94 -0.91
CA TYR A 138 9.80 -11.87 -0.05
C TYR A 138 11.07 -12.38 -0.73
N GLY A 139 11.18 -12.25 -2.05
CA GLY A 139 12.27 -12.81 -2.86
C GLY A 139 13.67 -12.40 -2.41
N ASP A 140 13.85 -11.18 -1.93
CA ASP A 140 15.10 -10.59 -1.45
C ASP A 140 15.16 -10.38 0.08
N VAL A 141 14.16 -10.86 0.82
CA VAL A 141 14.14 -10.82 2.30
C VAL A 141 14.91 -12.01 2.84
N ASP A 142 15.65 -11.85 3.92
CA ASP A 142 16.35 -12.97 4.56
C ASP A 142 15.37 -14.07 5.04
N PRO A 143 15.78 -15.35 5.05
CA PRO A 143 14.87 -16.46 5.30
C PRO A 143 14.15 -16.44 6.66
N PRO A 144 14.79 -16.10 7.78
CA PRO A 144 14.12 -15.98 9.07
C PRO A 144 13.03 -14.91 9.09
N THR A 145 13.32 -13.71 8.59
CA THR A 145 12.39 -12.58 8.49
C THR A 145 11.22 -12.92 7.56
N ALA A 146 11.50 -13.52 6.41
CA ALA A 146 10.45 -13.95 5.49
C ALA A 146 9.52 -15.01 6.09
N LYS A 147 10.08 -16.00 6.82
CA LYS A 147 9.29 -17.02 7.53
C LYS A 147 8.37 -16.39 8.58
N ALA A 148 8.89 -15.45 9.37
CA ALA A 148 8.10 -14.73 10.37
C ALA A 148 6.98 -13.89 9.73
N ALA A 149 7.25 -13.23 8.60
CA ALA A 149 6.27 -12.46 7.87
C ALA A 149 5.16 -13.34 7.27
N ILE A 150 5.52 -14.48 6.65
CA ILE A 150 4.55 -15.45 6.09
C ILE A 150 3.59 -15.94 7.16
N ALA A 151 4.08 -16.23 8.37
CA ALA A 151 3.25 -16.69 9.47
C ALA A 151 2.23 -15.65 9.99
N ARG A 152 2.37 -14.38 9.59
CA ARG A 152 1.48 -13.27 9.97
C ARG A 152 0.51 -12.86 8.85
N LEU A 153 0.60 -13.46 7.66
CA LEU A 153 -0.36 -13.20 6.59
C LEU A 153 -1.75 -13.69 6.98
N GLY A 154 -2.74 -12.86 6.70
CA GLY A 154 -4.15 -13.21 6.81
C GLY A 154 -4.76 -13.52 5.45
N HIS A 155 -6.07 -13.68 5.41
CA HIS A 155 -6.87 -13.74 4.17
C HIS A 155 -7.07 -12.33 3.59
N GLN A 156 -7.39 -12.25 2.30
CA GLN A 156 -7.76 -11.00 1.64
C GLN A 156 -9.16 -11.13 1.04
N SER A 157 -10.00 -10.14 1.25
CA SER A 157 -11.35 -10.08 0.67
C SER A 157 -11.31 -10.09 -0.86
N LEU A 158 -12.07 -10.99 -1.48
CA LEU A 158 -12.27 -11.02 -2.93
C LEU A 158 -13.03 -9.78 -3.42
N ALA A 159 -14.01 -9.29 -2.63
CA ALA A 159 -14.73 -8.07 -2.95
C ALA A 159 -13.78 -6.87 -3.04
N ALA A 160 -12.82 -6.75 -2.13
CA ALA A 160 -11.90 -5.63 -2.10
C ALA A 160 -10.99 -5.52 -3.33
N VAL A 161 -10.63 -6.65 -3.96
CA VAL A 161 -9.81 -6.65 -5.18
C VAL A 161 -10.66 -6.61 -6.46
N SER A 162 -11.98 -6.82 -6.35
CA SER A 162 -12.91 -6.87 -7.48
C SER A 162 -13.71 -5.59 -7.67
N GLN A 163 -13.94 -4.82 -6.60
CA GLN A 163 -14.71 -3.57 -6.65
C GLN A 163 -13.96 -2.48 -7.41
N PRO A 164 -14.68 -1.71 -8.27
CA PRO A 164 -14.08 -0.62 -9.03
C PRO A 164 -13.85 0.63 -8.17
N LEU A 165 -12.81 1.40 -8.46
CA LEU A 165 -12.64 2.74 -7.93
C LEU A 165 -13.75 3.67 -8.43
N THR A 166 -14.30 4.50 -7.54
CA THR A 166 -15.21 5.60 -7.87
C THR A 166 -14.50 6.95 -7.88
N GLN A 167 -13.31 7.01 -7.29
CA GLN A 167 -12.49 8.20 -7.13
C GLN A 167 -11.04 7.94 -7.57
N ALA A 168 -10.27 9.03 -7.78
CA ALA A 168 -8.85 8.94 -8.14
C ALA A 168 -8.05 10.10 -7.51
N SER A 169 -7.69 9.98 -6.23
CA SER A 169 -7.04 11.04 -5.44
C SER A 169 -5.71 11.51 -6.00
N TRP A 170 -4.94 10.63 -6.65
CA TRP A 170 -3.66 10.96 -7.28
C TRP A 170 -3.76 12.01 -8.40
N ARG A 171 -4.96 12.29 -8.91
CA ARG A 171 -5.19 13.35 -9.93
C ARG A 171 -5.08 14.76 -9.34
N ASN A 172 -5.29 14.90 -8.03
CA ASN A 172 -5.38 16.17 -7.35
C ASN A 172 -4.36 16.33 -6.21
N ILE A 173 -3.70 15.24 -5.81
CA ILE A 173 -2.69 15.24 -4.76
C ILE A 173 -1.34 14.86 -5.37
N SER A 174 -0.31 15.63 -5.05
CA SER A 174 1.06 15.33 -5.47
C SER A 174 1.48 13.93 -5.02
N SER A 175 2.20 13.20 -5.85
CA SER A 175 2.57 11.83 -5.53
C SER A 175 3.97 11.44 -5.99
N THR A 176 4.57 10.50 -5.26
CA THR A 176 5.79 9.77 -5.62
C THR A 176 5.44 8.30 -5.81
N TYR A 177 5.84 7.72 -6.93
CA TYR A 177 5.78 6.27 -7.12
C TYR A 177 7.17 5.66 -6.91
N VAL A 178 7.24 4.61 -6.08
CA VAL A 178 8.47 3.86 -5.82
C VAL A 178 8.34 2.50 -6.50
N ILE A 179 9.11 2.30 -7.57
CA ILE A 179 9.15 1.07 -8.33
C ILE A 179 10.09 0.07 -7.65
N CYS A 180 9.62 -1.16 -7.42
CA CYS A 180 10.43 -2.29 -6.97
C CYS A 180 10.81 -3.14 -8.18
N GLU A 181 12.09 -3.14 -8.54
CA GLU A 181 12.57 -3.65 -9.83
C GLU A 181 12.63 -5.18 -9.93
N LYS A 182 12.49 -5.90 -8.80
CA LYS A 182 12.44 -7.37 -8.72
C LYS A 182 11.10 -7.90 -8.21
N ASP A 183 10.06 -7.08 -8.33
CA ASP A 183 8.72 -7.40 -7.84
C ASP A 183 8.06 -8.50 -8.69
N CYS A 184 7.64 -9.59 -8.02
CA CYS A 184 6.94 -10.72 -8.64
C CYS A 184 5.41 -10.65 -8.44
N ALA A 185 4.90 -9.78 -7.55
CA ALA A 185 3.47 -9.59 -7.33
C ALA A 185 2.87 -8.59 -8.32
N ILE A 186 3.47 -7.40 -8.41
CA ILE A 186 3.14 -6.38 -9.42
C ILE A 186 4.37 -6.21 -10.33
N PRO A 187 4.39 -6.81 -11.51
CA PRO A 187 5.56 -6.77 -12.39
C PRO A 187 6.04 -5.34 -12.66
N PRO A 188 7.35 -5.09 -12.73
CA PRO A 188 7.91 -3.74 -12.95
C PRO A 188 7.30 -3.02 -14.16
N ALA A 189 6.99 -3.73 -15.24
CA ALA A 189 6.34 -3.15 -16.42
C ALA A 189 4.96 -2.54 -16.10
N ALA A 190 4.17 -3.17 -15.21
CA ALA A 190 2.89 -2.62 -14.75
C ALA A 190 3.11 -1.42 -13.81
N GLN A 191 4.11 -1.49 -12.94
CA GLN A 191 4.49 -0.37 -12.07
C GLN A 191 4.94 0.85 -12.90
N GLU A 192 5.71 0.66 -13.98
CA GLU A 192 6.10 1.74 -14.91
C GLU A 192 4.89 2.47 -15.52
N GLN A 193 3.84 1.72 -15.88
CA GLN A 193 2.62 2.32 -16.42
C GLN A 193 1.91 3.19 -15.37
N MET A 194 1.81 2.71 -14.13
CA MET A 194 1.22 3.46 -13.03
C MET A 194 2.09 4.66 -12.64
N ALA A 195 3.40 4.49 -12.59
CA ALA A 195 4.36 5.54 -12.24
C ALA A 195 4.31 6.76 -13.15
N ARG A 196 3.84 6.63 -14.40
CA ARG A 196 3.61 7.77 -15.32
C ARG A 196 2.57 8.77 -14.81
N ARG A 197 1.74 8.37 -13.84
CA ARG A 197 0.70 9.21 -13.21
C ARG A 197 1.25 10.00 -12.03
N ALA A 198 2.42 9.62 -11.52
CA ALA A 198 3.03 10.26 -10.35
C ALA A 198 3.89 11.47 -10.75
N HIS A 199 4.02 12.43 -9.85
CA HIS A 199 4.86 13.61 -10.05
C HIS A 199 6.35 13.29 -9.94
N ARG A 200 6.69 12.29 -9.12
CA ARG A 200 8.07 11.81 -8.92
C ARG A 200 8.11 10.30 -8.98
N VAL A 201 9.22 9.77 -9.50
CA VAL A 201 9.49 8.33 -9.55
C VAL A 201 10.81 8.03 -8.86
N LYS A 202 10.80 7.02 -8.00
CA LYS A 202 11.98 6.43 -7.36
C LYS A 202 12.05 4.95 -7.71
N ARG A 203 13.24 4.35 -7.52
CA ARG A 203 13.47 2.93 -7.83
C ARG A 203 14.21 2.27 -6.69
N LEU A 204 13.82 1.04 -6.39
CA LEU A 204 14.49 0.16 -5.45
C LEU A 204 14.77 -1.17 -6.13
N ASP A 205 16.00 -1.63 -6.06
CA ASP A 205 16.42 -2.96 -6.52
C ASP A 205 15.99 -4.02 -5.47
N THR A 206 14.65 -4.21 -5.34
CA THR A 206 14.01 -5.06 -4.32
C THR A 206 12.86 -5.87 -4.90
N SER A 207 12.48 -6.94 -4.19
CA SER A 207 11.22 -7.63 -4.39
C SER A 207 10.03 -6.79 -3.89
N HIS A 208 8.85 -7.42 -3.75
CA HIS A 208 7.59 -6.75 -3.38
C HIS A 208 7.56 -6.14 -1.97
N SER A 209 8.47 -6.54 -1.07
CA SER A 209 8.43 -6.13 0.35
C SER A 209 9.68 -5.33 0.78
N PRO A 210 9.94 -4.15 0.18
CA PRO A 210 11.13 -3.35 0.49
C PRO A 210 11.15 -2.85 1.94
N PHE A 211 10.02 -2.78 2.61
CA PHE A 211 9.90 -2.44 4.03
C PHE A 211 10.54 -3.50 4.95
N LEU A 212 10.72 -4.74 4.47
CA LEU A 212 11.47 -5.79 5.17
C LEU A 212 12.90 -5.93 4.67
N SER A 213 13.13 -5.91 3.36
CA SER A 213 14.44 -6.16 2.78
C SER A 213 15.38 -4.93 2.80
N ARG A 214 14.84 -3.72 2.69
CA ARG A 214 15.57 -2.46 2.64
C ARG A 214 14.90 -1.35 3.47
N PRO A 215 14.53 -1.59 4.74
CA PRO A 215 13.74 -0.64 5.55
C PRO A 215 14.39 0.74 5.68
N SER A 216 15.71 0.82 5.75
CA SER A 216 16.44 2.09 5.80
C SER A 216 16.26 2.91 4.51
N ARG A 217 16.29 2.26 3.34
CA ARG A 217 16.06 2.95 2.05
C ARG A 217 14.63 3.47 1.92
N VAL A 218 13.66 2.69 2.38
CA VAL A 218 12.25 3.13 2.44
C VAL A 218 12.11 4.32 3.38
N ALA A 219 12.70 4.25 4.58
CA ALA A 219 12.68 5.35 5.55
C ALA A 219 13.33 6.62 5.00
N ASP A 220 14.44 6.52 4.27
CA ASP A 220 15.11 7.68 3.65
C ASP A 220 14.24 8.34 2.58
N ILE A 221 13.58 7.56 1.74
CA ILE A 221 12.61 8.07 0.76
C ILE A 221 11.50 8.83 1.48
N LEU A 222 10.86 8.21 2.47
CA LEU A 222 9.75 8.80 3.22
C LEU A 222 10.16 10.08 3.95
N ARG A 223 11.36 10.12 4.56
CA ARG A 223 11.88 11.31 5.21
C ARG A 223 12.06 12.50 4.24
N ASN A 224 12.49 12.20 3.02
CA ASN A 224 12.64 13.22 1.98
C ASN A 224 11.27 13.75 1.52
N GLU A 225 10.27 12.87 1.35
CA GLU A 225 8.92 13.29 0.98
C GLU A 225 8.23 14.08 2.11
N LEU A 226 8.43 13.69 3.38
CA LEU A 226 7.93 14.44 4.53
C LEU A 226 8.54 15.86 4.60
N ARG A 227 9.85 16.00 4.37
CA ARG A 227 10.52 17.31 4.36
C ARG A 227 10.05 18.18 3.21
N ALA A 228 9.86 17.61 2.02
CA ALA A 228 9.32 18.32 0.88
C ALA A 228 7.89 18.82 1.16
N ALA A 229 7.03 17.94 1.68
CA ALA A 229 5.64 18.28 2.03
C ALA A 229 5.51 19.26 3.22
N ALA A 230 6.55 19.44 4.04
CA ALA A 230 6.59 20.44 5.09
C ALA A 230 6.98 21.84 4.59
N ALA A 231 7.59 21.93 3.41
CA ALA A 231 8.03 23.19 2.81
C ALA A 231 6.95 23.83 1.90
N ASP A 232 5.96 23.04 1.48
CA ASP A 232 4.79 23.46 0.67
C ASP A 232 3.63 23.93 1.59
#